data_3a58e8ef41f00ee3d837a858c756aa4d
#
_entry.id   3a58e8ef41f00ee3d837a858c756aa4d
#
_cell.length_a   1.000
_cell.length_b   1.000
_cell.length_c   1.000
_cell.angle_alpha   90.00
_cell.angle_beta   90.00
_cell.angle_gamma   90.00
#
_symmetry.space_group_name_H-M   'P 1'
#
loop_
_entity.id
_entity.type
_entity.pdbx_description
1 polymer ?
#
loop_
_entity_poly.entity_id
_entity_poly.type
_entity_poly.pdbx_seq_one_letter_code
_entity_poly.pdbx_strand_id
1 'polypeptide(L)'
;INRFNLEMEKDGCCGNTRKYYLKTLRAVMNRAIKEHEASSKTYPFGKNGFEIGCLEEETEKRYLQPKDLELLKNSPQTNFVLERARMLFLFSYYCYGMSFVDMAKLTTENIVVSEGIEHIVYKREKTKNVKNMKPLIIPVTPALKDILEWFKQNTSLVGNYLLPIITKDYDGEQLYDHIRTRYQRLNNNLKKLGKTLGIEKNLT
;
A
#
# COMPACT_ATOMS: atom_id res chain seq x y z
N ILE A 1 4.63 -9.84 -30.11
CA ILE A 1 5.01 -9.75 -28.68
C ILE A 1 6.49 -9.37 -28.56
N ASN A 2 7.41 -10.08 -29.22
CA ASN A 2 8.85 -9.81 -29.14
C ASN A 2 9.20 -8.35 -29.45
N ARG A 3 8.67 -7.78 -30.55
CA ARG A 3 8.90 -6.38 -30.89
C ARG A 3 8.37 -5.43 -29.81
N PHE A 4 7.18 -5.68 -29.26
CA PHE A 4 6.60 -4.88 -28.19
C PHE A 4 7.45 -4.95 -26.89
N ASN A 5 7.94 -6.14 -26.55
CA ASN A 5 8.86 -6.31 -25.42
C ASN A 5 10.17 -5.52 -25.62
N LEU A 6 10.76 -5.57 -26.82
CA LEU A 6 11.98 -4.83 -27.14
C LEU A 6 11.79 -3.30 -27.10
N GLU A 7 10.65 -2.80 -27.57
CA GLU A 7 10.36 -1.36 -27.49
C GLU A 7 10.22 -0.90 -26.02
N MET A 8 9.49 -1.66 -25.17
CA MET A 8 9.43 -1.36 -23.73
C MET A 8 10.81 -1.38 -23.06
N GLU A 9 11.72 -2.27 -23.50
CA GLU A 9 13.09 -2.32 -22.99
C GLU A 9 13.91 -1.09 -23.40
N LYS A 10 13.80 -0.65 -24.65
CA LYS A 10 14.40 0.59 -25.13
C LYS A 10 13.89 1.82 -24.38
N ASP A 11 12.61 1.81 -23.99
CA ASP A 11 11.99 2.86 -23.17
C ASP A 11 12.42 2.79 -21.68
N GLY A 12 13.35 1.90 -21.32
CA GLY A 12 13.89 1.76 -19.97
C GLY A 12 13.01 0.99 -18.99
N CYS A 13 11.99 0.25 -19.48
CA CYS A 13 11.17 -0.59 -18.59
C CYS A 13 11.98 -1.81 -18.11
N CYS A 14 12.09 -1.99 -16.78
CA CYS A 14 12.68 -3.19 -16.21
C CYS A 14 11.84 -4.45 -16.49
N GLY A 15 12.45 -5.63 -16.36
CA GLY A 15 11.83 -6.92 -16.67
C GLY A 15 10.51 -7.15 -15.94
N ASN A 16 10.45 -6.83 -14.64
CA ASN A 16 9.23 -6.96 -13.86
C ASN A 16 8.09 -6.03 -14.36
N THR A 17 8.39 -4.83 -14.84
CA THR A 17 7.41 -3.93 -15.44
C THR A 17 6.90 -4.49 -16.77
N ARG A 18 7.81 -4.98 -17.65
CA ARG A 18 7.45 -5.65 -18.90
C ARG A 18 6.60 -6.90 -18.65
N LYS A 19 6.98 -7.70 -17.65
CA LYS A 19 6.22 -8.85 -17.18
C LYS A 19 4.79 -8.49 -16.79
N TYR A 20 4.59 -7.38 -16.09
CA TYR A 20 3.25 -6.89 -15.70
C TYR A 20 2.39 -6.56 -16.92
N TYR A 21 2.90 -5.77 -17.86
CA TYR A 21 2.16 -5.40 -19.08
C TYR A 21 1.84 -6.62 -19.95
N LEU A 22 2.81 -7.53 -20.13
CA LEU A 22 2.59 -8.74 -20.91
C LEU A 22 1.62 -9.73 -20.26
N LYS A 23 1.59 -9.81 -18.92
CA LYS A 23 0.54 -10.57 -18.22
C LYS A 23 -0.85 -9.98 -18.45
N THR A 24 -0.98 -8.67 -18.47
CA THR A 24 -2.23 -7.98 -18.77
C THR A 24 -2.68 -8.26 -20.21
N LEU A 25 -1.76 -8.13 -21.18
CA LEU A 25 -2.03 -8.45 -22.57
C LEU A 25 -2.45 -9.93 -22.75
N ARG A 26 -1.76 -10.85 -22.07
CA ARG A 26 -2.12 -12.28 -22.06
C ARG A 26 -3.55 -12.51 -21.53
N ALA A 27 -3.94 -11.79 -20.47
CA ALA A 27 -5.29 -11.90 -19.91
C ALA A 27 -6.36 -11.44 -20.93
N VAL A 28 -6.10 -10.34 -21.65
CA VAL A 28 -6.97 -9.84 -22.71
C VAL A 28 -7.09 -10.86 -23.86
N MET A 29 -5.97 -11.41 -24.33
CA MET A 29 -5.95 -12.45 -25.39
C MET A 29 -6.72 -13.71 -24.98
N ASN A 30 -6.52 -14.17 -23.74
CA ASN A 30 -7.26 -15.32 -23.20
C ASN A 30 -8.76 -15.07 -23.17
N ARG A 31 -9.17 -13.85 -22.83
CA ARG A 31 -10.58 -13.46 -22.83
C ARG A 31 -11.14 -13.42 -24.25
N ALA A 32 -10.45 -12.81 -25.19
CA ALA A 32 -10.85 -12.77 -26.59
C ALA A 32 -11.02 -14.17 -27.20
N ILE A 33 -10.12 -15.12 -26.88
CA ILE A 33 -10.24 -16.51 -27.31
C ILE A 33 -11.48 -17.17 -26.69
N LYS A 34 -11.73 -16.94 -25.39
CA LYS A 34 -12.92 -17.48 -24.69
C LYS A 34 -14.22 -16.94 -25.27
N GLU A 35 -14.24 -15.68 -25.70
CA GLU A 35 -15.39 -15.00 -26.32
C GLU A 35 -15.50 -15.26 -27.83
N HIS A 36 -14.63 -16.13 -28.40
CA HIS A 36 -14.55 -16.48 -29.84
C HIS A 36 -14.19 -15.31 -30.77
N GLU A 37 -13.63 -14.21 -30.22
CA GLU A 37 -13.17 -13.04 -30.98
C GLU A 37 -11.73 -13.22 -31.52
N ALA A 38 -10.97 -14.19 -31.01
CA ALA A 38 -9.61 -14.51 -31.45
C ALA A 38 -9.40 -16.03 -31.57
N SER A 39 -8.51 -16.42 -32.49
CA SER A 39 -8.16 -17.84 -32.67
C SER A 39 -7.08 -18.29 -31.69
N SER A 40 -7.28 -19.46 -31.07
CA SER A 40 -6.24 -20.11 -30.25
C SER A 40 -5.00 -20.53 -31.07
N LYS A 41 -5.13 -20.69 -32.41
CA LYS A 41 -4.02 -21.08 -33.30
C LYS A 41 -2.93 -20.00 -33.40
N THR A 42 -3.30 -18.73 -33.18
CA THR A 42 -2.40 -17.58 -33.23
C THR A 42 -1.98 -17.10 -31.84
N TYR A 43 -2.14 -17.95 -30.82
CA TYR A 43 -1.83 -17.57 -29.45
C TYR A 43 -0.33 -17.31 -29.26
N PRO A 44 0.08 -16.09 -28.85
CA PRO A 44 1.49 -15.69 -28.90
C PRO A 44 2.29 -15.97 -27.62
N PHE A 45 1.71 -16.63 -26.62
CA PHE A 45 2.35 -16.89 -25.32
C PHE A 45 2.51 -18.38 -25.03
N GLY A 46 3.43 -18.73 -24.12
CA GLY A 46 3.68 -20.09 -23.65
C GLY A 46 4.80 -20.80 -24.44
N LYS A 47 4.88 -22.12 -24.34
CA LYS A 47 5.96 -22.95 -24.91
C LYS A 47 6.25 -22.71 -26.40
N ASN A 48 5.22 -22.42 -27.19
CA ASN A 48 5.33 -22.17 -28.62
C ASN A 48 5.32 -20.65 -28.96
N GLY A 49 5.48 -19.79 -27.95
CA GLY A 49 5.45 -18.35 -28.12
C GLY A 49 6.34 -17.65 -27.10
N PHE A 50 5.91 -16.47 -26.66
CA PHE A 50 6.69 -15.69 -25.69
C PHE A 50 6.48 -16.21 -24.24
N GLU A 51 7.56 -16.57 -23.58
CA GLU A 51 7.55 -17.00 -22.19
C GLU A 51 7.73 -15.79 -21.25
N ILE A 52 6.64 -15.31 -20.65
CA ILE A 52 6.66 -14.15 -19.76
C ILE A 52 7.54 -14.38 -18.51
N GLY A 53 7.72 -15.65 -18.11
CA GLY A 53 8.54 -16.02 -16.96
C GLY A 53 10.01 -15.57 -17.06
N CYS A 54 10.57 -15.54 -18.28
CA CYS A 54 11.97 -15.11 -18.50
C CYS A 54 12.25 -13.65 -18.13
N LEU A 55 11.22 -12.83 -17.95
CA LEU A 55 11.34 -11.44 -17.56
C LEU A 55 11.38 -11.22 -16.06
N GLU A 56 11.35 -12.29 -15.26
CA GLU A 56 11.41 -12.19 -13.80
C GLU A 56 12.78 -11.73 -13.32
N GLU A 57 12.81 -10.60 -12.66
CA GLU A 57 14.02 -10.07 -12.02
C GLU A 57 13.85 -10.09 -10.51
N GLU A 58 14.87 -10.53 -9.79
CA GLU A 58 14.91 -10.39 -8.35
C GLU A 58 14.94 -8.91 -7.97
N THR A 59 14.06 -8.54 -7.07
CA THR A 59 14.05 -7.20 -6.50
C THR A 59 14.66 -7.22 -5.11
N GLU A 60 15.61 -6.33 -4.88
CA GLU A 60 16.18 -6.14 -3.55
C GLU A 60 15.07 -5.79 -2.55
N LYS A 61 14.98 -6.59 -1.48
CA LYS A 61 14.02 -6.32 -0.40
C LYS A 61 14.47 -5.08 0.36
N ARG A 62 13.70 -4.02 0.24
CA ARG A 62 13.93 -2.77 0.96
C ARG A 62 13.30 -2.90 2.34
N TYR A 63 14.12 -3.04 3.36
CA TYR A 63 13.70 -3.02 4.75
C TYR A 63 14.45 -1.93 5.50
N LEU A 64 13.79 -1.34 6.49
CA LEU A 64 14.38 -0.36 7.37
C LEU A 64 15.29 -1.06 8.39
N GLN A 65 16.48 -0.54 8.60
CA GLN A 65 17.37 -1.08 9.62
C GLN A 65 16.81 -0.80 11.03
N PRO A 66 17.05 -1.71 12.01
CA PRO A 66 16.57 -1.49 13.37
C PRO A 66 16.98 -0.14 13.96
N LYS A 67 18.22 0.32 13.70
CA LYS A 67 18.74 1.63 14.13
C LYS A 67 17.91 2.81 13.58
N ASP A 68 17.51 2.72 12.30
CA ASP A 68 16.74 3.77 11.63
C ASP A 68 15.28 3.79 12.15
N LEU A 69 14.75 2.63 12.49
CA LEU A 69 13.45 2.51 13.13
C LEU A 69 13.45 3.11 14.54
N GLU A 70 14.48 2.82 15.35
CA GLU A 70 14.62 3.41 16.68
C GLU A 70 14.81 4.93 16.58
N LEU A 71 15.55 5.41 15.59
CA LEU A 71 15.67 6.84 15.31
C LEU A 71 14.31 7.47 15.00
N LEU A 72 13.49 6.84 14.14
CA LEU A 72 12.13 7.30 13.85
C LEU A 72 11.23 7.33 15.07
N LYS A 73 11.30 6.32 15.95
CA LYS A 73 10.52 6.27 17.19
C LYS A 73 10.88 7.43 18.13
N ASN A 74 12.17 7.73 18.26
CA ASN A 74 12.70 8.61 19.29
C ASN A 74 12.97 10.05 18.80
N SER A 75 12.58 10.40 17.57
CA SER A 75 12.80 11.73 16.99
C SER A 75 11.50 12.43 16.62
N PRO A 76 10.74 12.94 17.61
CA PRO A 76 9.56 13.75 17.33
C PRO A 76 9.93 15.00 16.55
N GLN A 77 9.06 15.40 15.62
CA GLN A 77 9.32 16.53 14.72
C GLN A 77 8.57 17.78 15.17
N THR A 78 9.23 18.92 15.17
CA THR A 78 8.61 20.23 15.42
C THR A 78 7.68 20.64 14.25
N ASN A 79 8.01 20.22 13.03
CA ASN A 79 7.14 20.42 11.88
C ASN A 79 5.96 19.45 11.93
N PHE A 80 4.77 19.97 12.13
CA PHE A 80 3.53 19.20 12.24
C PHE A 80 3.27 18.25 11.05
N VAL A 81 3.62 18.67 9.83
CA VAL A 81 3.40 17.82 8.63
C VAL A 81 4.32 16.60 8.63
N LEU A 82 5.58 16.79 9.06
CA LEU A 82 6.55 15.70 9.18
C LEU A 82 6.21 14.80 10.38
N GLU A 83 5.79 15.39 11.50
CA GLU A 83 5.34 14.62 12.67
C GLU A 83 4.14 13.74 12.35
N ARG A 84 3.13 14.29 11.66
CA ARG A 84 1.99 13.50 11.21
C ARG A 84 2.41 12.36 10.27
N ALA A 85 3.36 12.58 9.38
CA ALA A 85 3.88 11.54 8.51
C ALA A 85 4.60 10.45 9.31
N ARG A 86 5.41 10.84 10.31
CA ARG A 86 6.08 9.93 11.24
C ARG A 86 5.08 9.06 12.01
N MET A 87 4.05 9.68 12.57
CA MET A 87 3.02 8.98 13.34
C MET A 87 2.21 8.00 12.47
N LEU A 88 1.88 8.36 11.20
CA LEU A 88 1.23 7.44 10.26
C LEU A 88 2.15 6.27 9.88
N PHE A 89 3.44 6.51 9.70
CA PHE A 89 4.41 5.45 9.45
C PHE A 89 4.51 4.49 10.63
N LEU A 90 4.65 5.01 11.85
CA LEU A 90 4.72 4.20 13.06
C LEU A 90 3.41 3.44 13.32
N PHE A 91 2.27 4.03 13.03
CA PHE A 91 0.98 3.33 13.09
C PHE A 91 0.97 2.13 12.14
N SER A 92 1.35 2.33 10.87
CA SER A 92 1.46 1.22 9.91
C SER A 92 2.42 0.13 10.41
N TYR A 93 3.58 0.54 10.94
CA TYR A 93 4.57 -0.38 11.48
C TYR A 93 4.02 -1.23 12.64
N TYR A 94 3.42 -0.60 13.65
CA TYR A 94 2.84 -1.31 14.80
C TYR A 94 1.61 -2.14 14.42
N CYS A 95 0.97 -1.82 13.30
CA CYS A 95 -0.08 -2.64 12.69
C CYS A 95 0.46 -3.66 11.67
N TYR A 96 1.70 -4.13 11.83
CA TYR A 96 2.33 -5.16 11.00
C TYR A 96 2.37 -4.83 9.50
N GLY A 97 2.58 -3.56 9.15
CA GLY A 97 2.62 -3.09 7.77
C GLY A 97 1.23 -2.93 7.14
N MET A 98 0.27 -2.45 7.92
CA MET A 98 -1.07 -2.13 7.41
C MET A 98 -0.97 -1.16 6.23
N SER A 99 -1.66 -1.47 5.13
CA SER A 99 -1.61 -0.64 3.94
C SER A 99 -2.27 0.72 4.18
N PHE A 100 -1.81 1.75 3.45
CA PHE A 100 -2.37 3.10 3.59
C PHE A 100 -3.87 3.17 3.29
N VAL A 101 -4.35 2.37 2.34
CA VAL A 101 -5.79 2.30 2.00
C VAL A 101 -6.59 1.68 3.15
N ASP A 102 -6.03 0.65 3.79
CA ASP A 102 -6.67 0.03 4.97
C ASP A 102 -6.70 1.03 6.14
N MET A 103 -5.56 1.71 6.41
CA MET A 103 -5.47 2.77 7.42
C MET A 103 -6.51 3.88 7.19
N ALA A 104 -6.69 4.31 5.94
CA ALA A 104 -7.61 5.38 5.58
C ALA A 104 -9.08 5.05 5.92
N LYS A 105 -9.42 3.78 5.88
CA LYS A 105 -10.79 3.30 6.09
C LYS A 105 -11.08 2.81 7.50
N LEU A 106 -10.11 2.88 8.42
CA LEU A 106 -10.34 2.50 9.82
C LEU A 106 -11.29 3.48 10.50
N THR A 107 -12.28 2.93 11.18
CA THR A 107 -13.27 3.65 11.97
C THR A 107 -13.27 3.16 13.42
N THR A 108 -13.96 3.85 14.29
CA THR A 108 -14.16 3.42 15.70
C THR A 108 -14.82 2.05 15.80
N GLU A 109 -15.60 1.62 14.81
CA GLU A 109 -16.21 0.30 14.74
C GLU A 109 -15.19 -0.84 14.56
N ASN A 110 -13.99 -0.51 14.09
CA ASN A 110 -12.90 -1.48 13.98
C ASN A 110 -12.21 -1.75 15.32
N ILE A 111 -12.48 -0.96 16.37
CA ILE A 111 -11.96 -1.22 17.71
C ILE A 111 -12.93 -2.16 18.44
N VAL A 112 -12.46 -3.35 18.72
CA VAL A 112 -13.24 -4.40 19.40
C VAL A 112 -12.54 -4.78 20.70
N VAL A 113 -13.26 -4.79 21.81
CA VAL A 113 -12.73 -5.27 23.08
C VAL A 113 -13.03 -6.76 23.23
N SER A 114 -11.99 -7.56 23.43
CA SER A 114 -12.10 -8.99 23.71
C SER A 114 -11.19 -9.33 24.90
N GLU A 115 -11.74 -9.99 25.90
CA GLU A 115 -11.01 -10.38 27.13
C GLU A 115 -10.30 -9.20 27.84
N GLY A 116 -10.91 -8.01 27.78
CA GLY A 116 -10.34 -6.80 28.36
C GLY A 116 -9.23 -6.13 27.55
N ILE A 117 -8.92 -6.63 26.37
CA ILE A 117 -7.91 -6.08 25.46
C ILE A 117 -8.60 -5.48 24.22
N GLU A 118 -8.21 -4.26 23.87
CA GLU A 118 -8.65 -3.62 22.62
C GLU A 118 -7.90 -4.22 21.43
N HIS A 119 -8.63 -4.47 20.34
CA HIS A 119 -8.09 -4.99 19.09
C HIS A 119 -8.60 -4.15 17.93
N ILE A 120 -7.74 -3.91 16.94
CA ILE A 120 -8.14 -3.41 15.61
C ILE A 120 -8.54 -4.62 14.77
N VAL A 121 -9.81 -4.71 14.38
CA VAL A 121 -10.37 -5.81 13.58
C VAL A 121 -10.82 -5.26 12.23
N TYR A 122 -10.20 -5.73 11.14
CA TYR A 122 -10.53 -5.24 9.80
C TYR A 122 -10.29 -6.29 8.72
N LYS A 123 -10.94 -6.13 7.55
CA LYS A 123 -10.65 -6.90 6.33
C LYS A 123 -9.82 -6.03 5.39
N ARG A 124 -8.72 -6.60 4.87
CA ARG A 124 -7.88 -5.89 3.91
C ARG A 124 -8.66 -5.52 2.65
N GLU A 125 -8.58 -4.27 2.24
CA GLU A 125 -9.25 -3.76 1.04
C GLU A 125 -8.88 -4.56 -0.23
N LYS A 126 -7.60 -4.90 -0.38
CA LYS A 126 -7.10 -5.68 -1.52
C LYS A 126 -7.75 -7.06 -1.68
N THR A 127 -8.18 -7.67 -0.58
CA THR A 127 -8.67 -9.05 -0.56
C THR A 127 -10.10 -9.17 0.00
N LYS A 128 -10.80 -8.06 0.25
CA LYS A 128 -12.13 -8.05 0.86
C LYS A 128 -13.17 -8.88 0.12
N ASN A 129 -13.03 -9.01 -1.21
CA ASN A 129 -13.94 -9.76 -2.07
C ASN A 129 -13.57 -11.25 -2.20
N VAL A 130 -12.48 -11.70 -1.55
CA VAL A 130 -12.11 -13.12 -1.55
C VAL A 130 -13.07 -13.87 -0.64
N LYS A 131 -13.69 -14.93 -1.20
CA LYS A 131 -14.63 -15.76 -0.45
C LYS A 131 -13.96 -16.36 0.78
N ASN A 132 -14.64 -16.30 1.94
CA ASN A 132 -14.17 -16.83 3.23
C ASN A 132 -12.91 -16.12 3.80
N MET A 133 -12.60 -14.89 3.37
CA MET A 133 -11.51 -14.13 3.96
C MET A 133 -11.83 -13.78 5.43
N LYS A 134 -10.98 -14.25 6.34
CA LYS A 134 -11.06 -13.89 7.76
C LYS A 134 -10.55 -12.47 7.99
N PRO A 135 -11.13 -11.71 8.94
CA PRO A 135 -10.58 -10.42 9.33
C PRO A 135 -9.20 -10.60 9.96
N LEU A 136 -8.38 -9.57 9.85
CA LEU A 136 -7.15 -9.43 10.61
C LEU A 136 -7.48 -8.84 11.98
N ILE A 137 -6.82 -9.36 13.01
CA ILE A 137 -7.00 -8.95 14.40
C ILE A 137 -5.63 -8.49 14.90
N ILE A 138 -5.52 -7.24 15.30
CA ILE A 138 -4.28 -6.63 15.77
C ILE A 138 -4.52 -6.10 17.18
N PRO A 139 -3.79 -6.56 18.20
CA PRO A 139 -3.94 -6.03 19.55
C PRO A 139 -3.48 -4.56 19.61
N VAL A 140 -4.25 -3.72 20.28
CA VAL A 140 -3.90 -2.31 20.51
C VAL A 140 -2.85 -2.25 21.61
N THR A 141 -1.59 -2.20 21.20
CA THR A 141 -0.45 -2.04 22.12
C THR A 141 -0.44 -0.63 22.74
N PRO A 142 0.26 -0.38 23.86
CA PRO A 142 0.44 0.97 24.41
C PRO A 142 0.92 1.98 23.36
N ALA A 143 1.90 1.60 22.54
CA ALA A 143 2.41 2.47 21.47
C ALA A 143 1.35 2.84 20.42
N LEU A 144 0.46 1.89 20.04
CA LEU A 144 -0.67 2.19 19.16
C LEU A 144 -1.69 3.11 19.82
N LYS A 145 -1.95 2.91 21.11
CA LYS A 145 -2.85 3.75 21.88
C LYS A 145 -2.35 5.19 21.96
N ASP A 146 -1.07 5.39 22.23
CA ASP A 146 -0.42 6.70 22.25
C ASP A 146 -0.52 7.41 20.88
N ILE A 147 -0.33 6.67 19.79
CA ILE A 147 -0.46 7.22 18.43
C ILE A 147 -1.90 7.63 18.12
N LEU A 148 -2.89 6.80 18.47
CA LEU A 148 -4.31 7.12 18.26
C LEU A 148 -4.72 8.35 19.08
N GLU A 149 -4.29 8.42 20.35
CA GLU A 149 -4.57 9.56 21.21
C GLU A 149 -3.89 10.83 20.69
N TRP A 150 -2.64 10.73 20.20
CA TRP A 150 -1.96 11.85 19.56
C TRP A 150 -2.76 12.40 18.37
N PHE A 151 -3.29 11.52 17.49
CA PHE A 151 -4.12 11.96 16.36
C PHE A 151 -5.40 12.64 16.84
N LYS A 152 -6.06 12.10 17.85
CA LYS A 152 -7.28 12.65 18.42
C LYS A 152 -7.07 14.06 19.01
N GLN A 153 -5.93 14.27 19.69
CA GLN A 153 -5.61 15.56 20.32
C GLN A 153 -5.09 16.60 19.34
N ASN A 154 -4.34 16.20 18.31
CA ASN A 154 -3.60 17.12 17.46
C ASN A 154 -4.20 17.29 16.05
N THR A 155 -5.26 16.56 15.70
CA THR A 155 -5.87 16.64 14.37
C THR A 155 -7.38 16.64 14.44
N SER A 156 -8.04 17.18 13.39
CA SER A 156 -9.49 17.05 13.24
C SER A 156 -9.80 15.75 12.53
N LEU A 157 -10.52 14.85 13.22
CA LEU A 157 -11.03 13.62 12.63
C LEU A 157 -12.42 13.87 12.03
N VAL A 158 -12.72 13.28 10.90
CA VAL A 158 -14.01 13.38 10.21
C VAL A 158 -14.84 12.13 10.54
N GLY A 159 -16.10 12.35 10.92
CA GLY A 159 -17.00 11.25 11.28
C GLY A 159 -16.41 10.35 12.37
N ASN A 160 -16.41 9.05 12.11
CA ASN A 160 -15.88 8.03 13.01
C ASN A 160 -14.49 7.47 12.59
N TYR A 161 -13.79 8.13 11.67
CA TYR A 161 -12.46 7.69 11.25
C TYR A 161 -11.44 7.81 12.38
N LEU A 162 -10.57 6.79 12.50
CA LEU A 162 -9.49 6.75 13.51
C LEU A 162 -8.29 7.62 13.17
N LEU A 163 -8.05 7.87 11.88
CA LEU A 163 -6.87 8.57 11.38
C LEU A 163 -7.26 9.73 10.46
N PRO A 164 -6.51 10.86 10.47
CA PRO A 164 -6.82 12.07 9.71
C PRO A 164 -6.42 11.95 8.23
N ILE A 165 -6.74 10.82 7.60
CA ILE A 165 -6.42 10.57 6.19
C ILE A 165 -7.57 11.09 5.33
N ILE A 166 -8.81 10.73 5.66
CA ILE A 166 -10.01 11.25 5.03
C ILE A 166 -10.39 12.55 5.73
N THR A 167 -10.56 13.64 4.99
CA THR A 167 -10.74 15.00 5.54
C THR A 167 -12.09 15.61 5.24
N LYS A 168 -12.91 14.94 4.47
CA LYS A 168 -14.30 15.31 4.16
C LYS A 168 -15.09 14.03 3.89
N ASP A 169 -16.40 14.16 3.86
CA ASP A 169 -17.27 13.08 3.43
C ASP A 169 -17.17 12.94 1.91
N TYR A 170 -16.42 11.91 1.47
CA TYR A 170 -16.23 11.55 0.08
C TYR A 170 -16.75 10.14 -0.15
N ASP A 171 -17.28 9.90 -1.34
CA ASP A 171 -17.68 8.57 -1.80
C ASP A 171 -17.12 8.20 -3.17
N GLY A 172 -17.33 6.96 -3.59
CA GLY A 172 -17.00 6.46 -4.92
C GLY A 172 -15.60 6.82 -5.42
N GLU A 173 -15.54 7.42 -6.62
CA GLU A 173 -14.29 7.81 -7.28
C GLU A 173 -13.57 8.94 -6.55
N GLN A 174 -14.32 9.89 -5.97
CA GLN A 174 -13.76 11.00 -5.22
C GLN A 174 -12.99 10.52 -3.98
N LEU A 175 -13.52 9.52 -3.27
CA LEU A 175 -12.83 8.89 -2.13
C LEU A 175 -11.55 8.19 -2.58
N TYR A 176 -11.61 7.47 -3.71
CA TYR A 176 -10.43 6.81 -4.27
C TYR A 176 -9.33 7.80 -4.62
N ASP A 177 -9.63 8.87 -5.33
CA ASP A 177 -8.68 9.90 -5.73
C ASP A 177 -8.13 10.68 -4.53
N HIS A 178 -8.99 10.93 -3.53
CA HIS A 178 -8.56 11.56 -2.28
C HIS A 178 -7.51 10.70 -1.57
N ILE A 179 -7.78 9.41 -1.34
CA ILE A 179 -6.85 8.49 -0.69
C ILE A 179 -5.55 8.40 -1.48
N ARG A 180 -5.60 8.31 -2.81
CA ARG A 180 -4.42 8.29 -3.68
C ARG A 180 -3.56 9.54 -3.53
N THR A 181 -4.19 10.71 -3.54
CA THR A 181 -3.50 12.00 -3.34
C THR A 181 -2.86 12.09 -1.96
N ARG A 182 -3.57 11.66 -0.91
CA ARG A 182 -3.05 11.64 0.46
C ARG A 182 -1.86 10.67 0.61
N TYR A 183 -1.91 9.53 -0.06
CA TYR A 183 -0.80 8.57 -0.10
C TYR A 183 0.46 9.18 -0.74
N GLN A 184 0.31 9.85 -1.89
CA GLN A 184 1.44 10.55 -2.54
C GLN A 184 2.05 11.62 -1.63
N ARG A 185 1.22 12.40 -0.93
CA ARG A 185 1.67 13.40 0.05
C ARG A 185 2.41 12.76 1.22
N LEU A 186 1.89 11.66 1.76
CA LEU A 186 2.58 10.91 2.82
C LEU A 186 3.96 10.47 2.36
N ASN A 187 4.06 9.83 1.20
CA ASN A 187 5.34 9.35 0.65
C ASN A 187 6.35 10.50 0.46
N ASN A 188 5.91 11.65 -0.04
CA ASN A 188 6.77 12.82 -0.18
C ASN A 188 7.26 13.34 1.18
N ASN A 189 6.39 13.35 2.19
CA ASN A 189 6.74 13.77 3.54
C ASN A 189 7.67 12.76 4.23
N LEU A 190 7.47 11.45 4.03
CA LEU A 190 8.37 10.42 4.53
C LEU A 190 9.77 10.52 3.89
N LYS A 191 9.86 10.84 2.60
CA LYS A 191 11.16 11.11 1.95
C LYS A 191 11.86 12.32 2.56
N LYS A 192 11.12 13.40 2.86
CA LYS A 192 11.67 14.58 3.55
C LYS A 192 12.11 14.22 4.95
N LEU A 193 11.29 13.51 5.71
CA LEU A 193 11.60 13.03 7.06
C LEU A 193 12.88 12.18 7.07
N GLY A 194 12.98 11.21 6.16
CA GLY A 194 14.18 10.38 6.02
C GLY A 194 15.44 11.21 5.79
N LYS A 195 15.38 12.22 4.90
CA LYS A 195 16.50 13.16 4.69
C LYS A 195 16.84 13.98 5.94
N THR A 196 15.84 14.48 6.66
CA THR A 196 16.04 15.24 7.91
C THR A 196 16.71 14.39 8.98
N LEU A 197 16.39 13.11 9.05
CA LEU A 197 16.95 12.17 10.03
C LEU A 197 18.24 11.47 9.56
N GLY A 198 18.73 11.75 8.36
CA GLY A 198 19.92 11.08 7.81
C GLY A 198 19.72 9.61 7.48
N ILE A 199 18.48 9.18 7.23
CA ILE A 199 18.15 7.81 6.84
C ILE A 199 18.37 7.67 5.33
N GLU A 200 19.34 6.86 4.92
CA GLU A 200 19.69 6.67 3.50
C GLU A 200 18.60 5.95 2.71
N LYS A 201 17.90 5.00 3.33
CA LYS A 201 16.84 4.23 2.68
C LYS A 201 15.52 5.01 2.62
N ASN A 202 14.79 4.85 1.52
CA ASN A 202 13.46 5.42 1.40
C ASN A 202 12.50 4.80 2.41
N LEU A 203 11.78 5.62 3.15
CA LEU A 203 10.74 5.22 4.11
C LEU A 203 9.40 4.85 3.44
N THR A 204 9.38 4.65 2.11
CA THR A 204 8.14 4.40 1.32
C THR A 204 8.20 3.06 0.63
#